data_36ddabe4eb40d8640da83d27278bcf02
#
_entry.id   36ddabe4eb40d8640da83d27278bcf02
#
_cell.length_a   1.000
_cell.length_b   1.000
_cell.length_c   1.000
_cell.angle_alpha   90.00
_cell.angle_beta   90.00
_cell.angle_gamma   90.00
#
_symmetry.space_group_name_H-M   'P 1'
#
loop_
_entity.id
_entity.type
_entity.pdbx_description
1 polymer ?
#
loop_
_entity_poly.entity_id
_entity_poly.type
_entity_poly.pdbx_seq_one_letter_code
_entity_poly.pdbx_strand_id
1 'polypeptide(L)'
;MEKGREKKLKKLYELQDDLHSVECALSNLEYDYENYEEDLIELLEIKEKRKLWKKGKLYTDDLDEDELEELTEMLDSYTHIDMLIEDVKKPMKELKKKINKLKKEEEKLDEKIYKLNAKLYL
;
A
#
# COMPACT_ATOMS: atom_id res chain seq x y z
N MET A 1 -26.11 -3.03 39.12
CA MET A 1 -25.51 -1.88 38.42
C MET A 1 -24.00 -2.02 38.21
N GLU A 2 -23.25 -2.45 39.19
CA GLU A 2 -21.81 -2.73 39.03
C GLU A 2 -21.56 -3.82 38.02
N LYS A 3 -22.32 -4.90 38.01
CA LYS A 3 -22.23 -5.99 37.03
C LYS A 3 -22.46 -5.53 35.58
N GLY A 4 -23.35 -4.60 35.35
CA GLY A 4 -23.61 -4.03 34.04
C GLY A 4 -22.44 -3.18 33.55
N ARG A 5 -21.83 -2.41 34.46
CA ARG A 5 -20.64 -1.60 34.14
C ARG A 5 -19.42 -2.47 33.85
N GLU A 6 -19.20 -3.52 34.65
CA GLU A 6 -18.12 -4.49 34.45
C GLU A 6 -18.21 -5.17 33.08
N LYS A 7 -19.41 -5.60 32.67
CA LYS A 7 -19.67 -6.17 31.34
C LYS A 7 -19.34 -5.20 30.24
N LYS A 8 -19.73 -3.93 30.39
CA LYS A 8 -19.46 -2.88 29.41
C LYS A 8 -17.96 -2.58 29.31
N LEU A 9 -17.27 -2.53 30.46
CA LEU A 9 -15.81 -2.33 30.47
C LEU A 9 -15.09 -3.50 29.80
N LYS A 10 -15.51 -4.73 30.09
CA LYS A 10 -14.94 -5.92 29.44
C LYS A 10 -15.15 -5.87 27.94
N LYS A 11 -16.36 -5.50 27.50
CA LYS A 11 -16.66 -5.35 26.08
C LYS A 11 -15.85 -4.25 25.43
N LEU A 12 -15.64 -3.14 26.14
CA LEU A 12 -14.80 -2.04 25.67
C LEU A 12 -13.37 -2.50 25.42
N TYR A 13 -12.78 -3.24 26.35
CA TYR A 13 -11.43 -3.77 26.20
C TYR A 13 -11.33 -4.76 25.05
N GLU A 14 -12.33 -5.62 24.86
CA GLU A 14 -12.39 -6.54 23.71
C GLU A 14 -12.42 -5.78 22.39
N LEU A 15 -13.23 -4.72 22.30
CA LEU A 15 -13.32 -3.89 21.10
C LEU A 15 -12.01 -3.15 20.82
N GLN A 16 -11.35 -2.66 21.87
CA GLN A 16 -10.04 -2.00 21.74
C GLN A 16 -8.97 -2.97 21.25
N ASP A 17 -8.98 -4.21 21.74
CA ASP A 17 -8.07 -5.26 21.28
C ASP A 17 -8.33 -5.62 19.81
N ASP A 18 -9.61 -5.74 19.42
CA ASP A 18 -10.00 -5.98 18.03
C ASP A 18 -9.55 -4.83 17.12
N LEU A 19 -9.74 -3.59 17.57
CA LEU A 19 -9.29 -2.40 16.84
C LEU A 19 -7.78 -2.41 16.65
N HIS A 20 -7.05 -2.72 17.70
CA HIS A 20 -5.58 -2.80 17.63
C HIS A 20 -5.13 -3.86 16.61
N SER A 21 -5.77 -5.02 16.60
CA SER A 21 -5.48 -6.09 15.64
C SER A 21 -5.74 -5.63 14.19
N VAL A 22 -6.84 -4.92 13.97
CA VAL A 22 -7.18 -4.35 12.65
C VAL A 22 -6.14 -3.31 12.22
N GLU A 23 -5.75 -2.42 13.13
CA GLU A 23 -4.73 -1.39 12.87
C GLU A 23 -3.38 -2.00 12.51
N CYS A 24 -2.96 -3.05 13.21
CA CYS A 24 -1.73 -3.77 12.90
C CYS A 24 -1.79 -4.43 11.52
N ALA A 25 -2.91 -5.08 11.21
CA ALA A 25 -3.13 -5.69 9.89
C ALA A 25 -3.11 -4.64 8.78
N LEU A 26 -3.75 -3.48 8.99
CA LEU A 26 -3.73 -2.36 8.06
C LEU A 26 -2.31 -1.85 7.81
N SER A 27 -1.54 -1.64 8.87
CA SER A 27 -0.15 -1.18 8.75
C SER A 27 0.69 -2.13 7.89
N ASN A 28 0.54 -3.43 8.09
CA ASN A 28 1.25 -4.45 7.33
C ASN A 28 0.84 -4.44 5.84
N LEU A 29 -0.46 -4.35 5.56
CA LEU A 29 -0.96 -4.31 4.19
C LEU A 29 -0.57 -3.02 3.47
N GLU A 30 -0.61 -1.89 4.16
CA GLU A 30 -0.19 -0.60 3.61
C GLU A 30 1.30 -0.59 3.31
N TYR A 31 2.11 -1.19 4.16
CA TYR A 31 3.55 -1.35 3.93
C TYR A 31 3.81 -2.17 2.66
N ASP A 32 3.13 -3.31 2.51
CA ASP A 32 3.26 -4.15 1.32
C ASP A 32 2.81 -3.40 0.07
N TYR A 33 1.70 -2.66 0.16
CA TYR A 33 1.19 -1.84 -0.94
C TYR A 33 2.18 -0.77 -1.37
N GLU A 34 2.78 -0.06 -0.42
CA GLU A 34 3.81 0.96 -0.69
C GLU A 34 5.02 0.37 -1.40
N ASN A 35 5.46 -0.83 -1.02
CA ASN A 35 6.58 -1.51 -1.68
C ASN A 35 6.26 -1.82 -3.14
N TYR A 36 5.06 -2.32 -3.44
CA TYR A 36 4.62 -2.54 -4.81
C TYR A 36 4.47 -1.21 -5.58
N GLU A 37 4.01 -0.18 -4.92
CA GLU A 37 3.87 1.16 -5.53
C GLU A 37 5.23 1.72 -5.93
N GLU A 38 6.25 1.58 -5.09
CA GLU A 38 7.63 1.97 -5.42
C GLU A 38 8.15 1.21 -6.63
N ASP A 39 7.94 -0.10 -6.68
CA ASP A 39 8.31 -0.94 -7.82
C ASP A 39 7.60 -0.48 -9.09
N LEU A 40 6.31 -0.16 -8.99
CA LEU A 40 5.51 0.32 -10.11
C LEU A 40 6.04 1.66 -10.64
N ILE A 41 6.35 2.60 -9.75
CA ILE A 41 6.92 3.91 -10.12
C ILE A 41 8.22 3.72 -10.87
N GLU A 42 9.11 2.86 -10.38
CA GLU A 42 10.38 2.55 -11.02
C GLU A 42 10.17 1.97 -12.43
N LEU A 43 9.26 1.01 -12.58
CA LEU A 43 8.94 0.40 -13.87
C LEU A 43 8.34 1.41 -14.85
N LEU A 44 7.48 2.32 -14.38
CA LEU A 44 6.91 3.37 -15.22
C LEU A 44 7.97 4.36 -15.69
N GLU A 45 8.93 4.70 -14.84
CA GLU A 45 10.07 5.54 -15.21
C GLU A 45 10.93 4.85 -16.29
N ILE A 46 11.22 3.57 -16.12
CA ILE A 46 11.96 2.77 -17.10
C ILE A 46 11.20 2.72 -18.43
N LYS A 47 9.91 2.51 -18.38
CA LYS A 47 9.05 2.50 -19.60
C LYS A 47 9.14 3.81 -20.34
N GLU A 48 9.05 4.94 -19.66
CA GLU A 48 9.17 6.26 -20.27
C GLU A 48 10.55 6.51 -20.86
N LYS A 49 11.61 6.19 -20.14
CA LYS A 49 12.99 6.30 -20.65
C LYS A 49 13.20 5.44 -21.89
N ARG A 50 12.68 4.21 -21.88
CA ARG A 50 12.77 3.29 -23.02
C ARG A 50 12.05 3.85 -24.24
N LYS A 51 10.88 4.44 -24.04
CA LYS A 51 10.11 5.09 -25.10
C LYS A 51 10.89 6.25 -25.73
N LEU A 52 11.50 7.12 -24.90
CA LEU A 52 12.32 8.23 -25.34
C LEU A 52 13.57 7.74 -26.07
N TRP A 53 14.22 6.70 -25.56
CA TRP A 53 15.40 6.10 -26.18
C TRP A 53 15.11 5.57 -27.58
N LYS A 54 14.01 4.84 -27.77
CA LYS A 54 13.60 4.31 -29.07
C LYS A 54 13.29 5.42 -30.08
N LYS A 55 12.83 6.56 -29.60
CA LYS A 55 12.54 7.73 -30.46
C LYS A 55 13.77 8.60 -30.70
N GLY A 56 14.91 8.26 -30.08
CA GLY A 56 16.13 9.06 -30.14
C GLY A 56 16.03 10.41 -29.41
N LYS A 57 15.11 10.50 -28.43
CA LYS A 57 14.82 11.73 -27.67
C LYS A 57 15.30 11.69 -26.22
N LEU A 58 15.95 10.59 -25.81
CA LEU A 58 16.47 10.48 -24.44
C LEU A 58 17.70 11.38 -24.27
N TYR A 59 17.65 12.24 -23.24
CA TYR A 59 18.77 13.11 -22.93
C TYR A 59 19.90 12.29 -22.28
N THR A 60 21.07 12.27 -22.92
CA THR A 60 22.22 11.48 -22.50
C THR A 60 23.52 12.28 -22.45
N ASP A 61 23.45 13.59 -22.63
CA ASP A 61 24.65 14.46 -22.74
C ASP A 61 25.49 14.49 -21.45
N ASP A 62 24.87 14.21 -20.28
CA ASP A 62 25.56 14.18 -18.99
C ASP A 62 26.22 12.82 -18.70
N LEU A 63 26.06 11.83 -19.58
CA LEU A 63 26.56 10.48 -19.37
C LEU A 63 27.89 10.28 -20.12
N ASP A 64 28.84 9.58 -19.48
CA ASP A 64 30.00 9.08 -20.15
C ASP A 64 29.66 7.82 -20.98
N GLU A 65 30.66 7.30 -21.74
CA GLU A 65 30.44 6.13 -22.59
C GLU A 65 30.00 4.89 -21.79
N ASP A 66 30.59 4.66 -20.62
CA ASP A 66 30.29 3.51 -19.79
C ASP A 66 28.89 3.61 -19.19
N GLU A 67 28.51 4.79 -18.70
CA GLU A 67 27.15 5.06 -18.17
C GLU A 67 26.10 4.92 -19.26
N LEU A 68 26.40 5.40 -20.48
CA LEU A 68 25.50 5.29 -21.63
C LEU A 68 25.33 3.84 -22.05
N GLU A 69 26.39 3.06 -22.06
CA GLU A 69 26.34 1.63 -22.38
C GLU A 69 25.51 0.87 -21.36
N GLU A 70 25.73 1.11 -20.06
CA GLU A 70 24.93 0.52 -18.98
C GLU A 70 23.45 0.87 -19.10
N LEU A 71 23.15 2.14 -19.38
CA LEU A 71 21.77 2.60 -19.54
C LEU A 71 21.09 1.92 -20.73
N THR A 72 21.76 1.86 -21.88
CA THR A 72 21.18 1.24 -23.09
C THR A 72 21.01 -0.26 -22.92
N GLU A 73 21.93 -0.96 -22.28
CA GLU A 73 21.78 -2.38 -21.94
C GLU A 73 20.60 -2.62 -21.01
N MET A 74 20.45 -1.77 -19.98
CA MET A 74 19.32 -1.84 -19.06
C MET A 74 18.00 -1.65 -19.81
N LEU A 75 17.89 -0.59 -20.61
CA LEU A 75 16.66 -0.30 -21.37
C LEU A 75 16.33 -1.41 -22.37
N ASP A 76 17.32 -1.99 -23.00
CA ASP A 76 17.13 -3.09 -23.95
C ASP A 76 16.64 -4.37 -23.24
N SER A 77 17.06 -4.59 -21.99
CA SER A 77 16.64 -5.75 -21.21
C SER A 77 15.16 -5.74 -20.82
N TYR A 78 14.50 -4.58 -20.84
CA TYR A 78 13.09 -4.42 -20.46
C TYR A 78 12.12 -4.53 -21.64
N THR A 79 12.34 -5.52 -22.54
CA THR A 79 11.45 -5.76 -23.68
C THR A 79 10.01 -6.09 -23.29
N HIS A 80 9.81 -6.69 -22.11
CA HIS A 80 8.50 -7.08 -21.59
C HIS A 80 8.02 -6.17 -20.45
N ILE A 81 8.36 -4.88 -20.52
CA ILE A 81 8.07 -3.91 -19.45
C ILE A 81 6.56 -3.84 -19.13
N ASP A 82 5.70 -3.90 -20.13
CA ASP A 82 4.24 -3.85 -19.94
C ASP A 82 3.73 -5.05 -19.13
N MET A 83 4.29 -6.23 -19.39
CA MET A 83 3.98 -7.45 -18.62
C MET A 83 4.43 -7.31 -17.17
N LEU A 84 5.63 -6.77 -16.94
CA LEU A 84 6.15 -6.54 -15.58
C LEU A 84 5.28 -5.56 -14.82
N ILE A 85 4.82 -4.49 -15.47
CA ILE A 85 3.91 -3.50 -14.88
C ILE A 85 2.60 -4.17 -14.46
N GLU A 86 1.99 -4.97 -15.33
CA GLU A 86 0.77 -5.69 -15.01
C GLU A 86 0.96 -6.70 -13.88
N ASP A 87 2.10 -7.37 -13.81
CA ASP A 87 2.43 -8.30 -12.74
C ASP A 87 2.52 -7.62 -11.37
N VAL A 88 2.94 -6.35 -11.32
CA VAL A 88 2.96 -5.54 -10.09
C VAL A 88 1.56 -5.04 -9.75
N LYS A 89 0.78 -4.61 -10.74
CA LYS A 89 -0.57 -4.09 -10.53
C LYS A 89 -1.55 -5.10 -9.96
N LYS A 90 -1.43 -6.38 -10.32
CA LYS A 90 -2.33 -7.44 -9.84
C LYS A 90 -2.32 -7.57 -8.32
N PRO A 91 -1.18 -7.78 -7.64
CA PRO A 91 -1.16 -7.84 -6.18
C PRO A 91 -1.59 -6.51 -5.54
N MET A 92 -1.31 -5.37 -6.18
CA MET A 92 -1.76 -4.06 -5.69
C MET A 92 -3.28 -3.97 -5.62
N LYS A 93 -3.99 -4.45 -6.63
CA LYS A 93 -5.46 -4.48 -6.64
C LYS A 93 -6.02 -5.31 -5.48
N GLU A 94 -5.45 -6.49 -5.25
CA GLU A 94 -5.88 -7.37 -4.17
C GLU A 94 -5.61 -6.76 -2.80
N LEU A 95 -4.45 -6.15 -2.61
CA LEU A 95 -4.10 -5.43 -1.38
C LEU A 95 -5.04 -4.25 -1.15
N LYS A 96 -5.38 -3.49 -2.19
CA LYS A 96 -6.30 -2.35 -2.09
C LYS A 96 -7.68 -2.79 -1.61
N LYS A 97 -8.19 -3.89 -2.11
CA LYS A 97 -9.47 -4.46 -1.66
C LYS A 97 -9.43 -4.83 -0.18
N LYS A 98 -8.36 -5.50 0.25
CA LYS A 98 -8.17 -5.89 1.66
C LYS A 98 -8.04 -4.67 2.56
N ILE A 99 -7.28 -3.67 2.16
CA ILE A 99 -7.10 -2.41 2.89
C ILE A 99 -8.45 -1.70 3.06
N ASN A 100 -9.22 -1.57 1.99
CA ASN A 100 -10.52 -0.91 2.03
C ASN A 100 -11.51 -1.65 2.95
N LYS A 101 -11.49 -2.98 2.93
CA LYS A 101 -12.31 -3.81 3.81
C LYS A 101 -11.95 -3.60 5.29
N LEU A 102 -10.66 -3.61 5.60
CA LEU A 102 -10.19 -3.40 6.98
C LEU A 102 -10.45 -1.98 7.46
N LYS A 103 -10.36 -0.97 6.60
CA LYS A 103 -10.71 0.42 6.95
C LYS A 103 -12.17 0.54 7.35
N LYS A 104 -13.07 -0.18 6.68
CA LYS A 104 -14.48 -0.23 7.05
C LYS A 104 -14.69 -0.91 8.41
N GLU A 105 -13.94 -1.98 8.68
CA GLU A 105 -13.97 -2.65 9.99
C GLU A 105 -13.45 -1.72 11.10
N GLU A 106 -12.39 -0.99 10.84
CA GLU A 106 -11.84 0.01 11.76
C GLU A 106 -12.87 1.08 12.11
N GLU A 107 -13.54 1.64 11.11
CA GLU A 107 -14.61 2.64 11.32
C GLU A 107 -15.74 2.09 12.17
N LYS A 108 -16.17 0.85 11.92
CA LYS A 108 -17.22 0.20 12.70
C LYS A 108 -16.80 -0.01 14.17
N LEU A 109 -15.56 -0.41 14.38
CA LEU A 109 -15.02 -0.62 15.73
C LEU A 109 -14.88 0.71 16.48
N ASP A 110 -14.39 1.75 15.82
CA ASP A 110 -14.31 3.11 16.38
C ASP A 110 -15.69 3.61 16.81
N GLU A 111 -16.70 3.41 15.98
CA GLU A 111 -18.07 3.80 16.28
C GLU A 111 -18.63 3.04 17.49
N LYS A 112 -18.41 1.73 17.54
CA LYS A 112 -18.85 0.90 18.68
C LYS A 112 -18.15 1.32 19.98
N ILE A 113 -16.87 1.60 19.92
CA ILE A 113 -16.09 2.06 21.07
C ILE A 113 -16.60 3.42 21.54
N TYR A 114 -16.83 4.34 20.62
CA TYR A 114 -17.38 5.67 20.93
C TYR A 114 -18.74 5.57 21.64
N LYS A 115 -19.65 4.77 21.10
CA LYS A 115 -20.99 4.58 21.68
C LYS A 115 -20.93 3.95 23.06
N LEU A 116 -20.04 2.97 23.24
CA LEU A 116 -19.90 2.28 24.52
C LEU A 116 -19.25 3.19 25.57
N ASN A 117 -18.24 3.98 25.18
CA ASN A 117 -17.65 5.00 26.07
C ASN A 117 -18.71 6.02 26.52
N ALA A 118 -19.55 6.49 25.62
CA ALA A 118 -20.62 7.41 25.95
C ALA A 118 -21.58 6.81 27.00
N LYS A 119 -21.90 5.54 26.89
CA LYS A 119 -22.75 4.83 27.87
C LYS A 119 -22.08 4.65 29.23
N LEU A 120 -20.75 4.50 29.26
CA LEU A 120 -20.00 4.29 30.49
C LEU A 120 -19.78 5.58 31.29
N TYR A 121 -19.67 6.71 30.62
CA TYR A 121 -19.28 7.99 31.22
C TYR A 121 -20.42 9.02 31.23
N LEU A 122 -21.57 8.66 30.78
CA LEU A 122 -22.81 9.43 30.92
C LEU A 122 -23.66 8.83 32.05
#